data_7fc19d1c44ea5b3fa80907ccb303fbfe
#
_entry.id   7fc19d1c44ea5b3fa80907ccb303fbfe
#
_cell.length_a   1.000
_cell.length_b   1.000
_cell.length_c   1.000
_cell.angle_alpha   90.00
_cell.angle_beta   90.00
_cell.angle_gamma   90.00
#
_symmetry.space_group_name_H-M   'P 1'
#
loop_
_entity.id
_entity.type
_entity.pdbx_description
1 polymer ?
#
loop_
_entity_poly.entity_id
_entity_poly.type
_entity_poly.pdbx_seq_one_letter_code
_entity_poly.pdbx_strand_id
1 'polypeptide(L)'
;GLAALGAYGICVPEEFGGANLDYVTLALVLEEIAAGDGGTSTAISVTNCPVNAILMRYGNAQQKRDWLTPLARGEMLGAFCLTEPHVGSDASALRTTAVKQGDEYVINGVKQFITSGKNGHVAIVIAVTDKGAGKKGMSAFLVPTSNPGYVVARLEDKLGQHSSDTAQINFDNC
;
A
#
# COMPACT_ATOMS: atom_id res chain seq x y z
N GLY A 1 -19.31 9.00 -6.64
CA GLY A 1 -17.96 9.19 -7.21
C GLY A 1 -17.37 7.87 -7.70
N LEU A 2 -16.06 7.83 -7.96
CA LEU A 2 -15.34 6.68 -8.57
C LEU A 2 -15.47 5.37 -7.77
N ALA A 3 -15.60 5.43 -6.44
CA ALA A 3 -15.90 4.26 -5.59
C ALA A 3 -17.21 3.58 -6.01
N ALA A 4 -18.27 4.34 -6.24
CA ALA A 4 -19.58 3.80 -6.67
C ALA A 4 -19.54 3.18 -8.08
N LEU A 5 -18.53 3.51 -8.89
CA LEU A 5 -18.27 2.91 -10.20
C LEU A 5 -17.37 1.65 -10.11
N GLY A 6 -16.97 1.24 -8.90
CA GLY A 6 -16.11 0.07 -8.69
C GLY A 6 -14.62 0.29 -9.01
N ALA A 7 -14.16 1.54 -9.18
CA ALA A 7 -12.81 1.86 -9.61
C ALA A 7 -11.70 1.38 -8.64
N TYR A 8 -12.02 1.11 -7.39
CA TYR A 8 -11.06 0.68 -6.37
C TYR A 8 -10.90 -0.85 -6.27
N GLY A 9 -11.79 -1.62 -6.90
CA GLY A 9 -11.82 -3.08 -6.83
C GLY A 9 -11.92 -3.77 -8.19
N ILE A 10 -11.31 -3.20 -9.24
CA ILE A 10 -11.49 -3.67 -10.62
C ILE A 10 -11.13 -5.15 -10.77
N CYS A 11 -9.97 -5.58 -10.24
CA CYS A 11 -9.52 -6.96 -10.33
C CYS A 11 -9.91 -7.82 -9.11
N VAL A 12 -10.62 -7.26 -8.13
CA VAL A 12 -11.03 -7.98 -6.92
C VAL A 12 -12.28 -8.80 -7.22
N PRO A 13 -12.38 -10.06 -6.74
CA PRO A 13 -13.57 -10.88 -6.91
C PRO A 13 -14.82 -10.25 -6.29
N GLU A 14 -15.98 -10.56 -6.88
CA GLU A 14 -17.28 -10.01 -6.44
C GLU A 14 -17.59 -10.35 -4.97
N GLU A 15 -17.18 -11.54 -4.50
CA GLU A 15 -17.34 -11.94 -3.09
C GLU A 15 -16.70 -10.98 -2.09
N PHE A 16 -15.67 -10.20 -2.54
CA PHE A 16 -15.02 -9.15 -1.75
C PHE A 16 -15.43 -7.73 -2.19
N GLY A 17 -16.51 -7.61 -2.97
CA GLY A 17 -17.06 -6.32 -3.38
C GLY A 17 -16.35 -5.67 -4.57
N GLY A 18 -15.55 -6.42 -5.31
CA GLY A 18 -14.89 -5.98 -6.54
C GLY A 18 -15.70 -6.28 -7.80
N ALA A 19 -15.15 -5.90 -8.96
CA ALA A 19 -15.76 -6.07 -10.27
C ALA A 19 -15.35 -7.37 -10.99
N ASN A 20 -14.36 -8.10 -10.47
CA ASN A 20 -13.83 -9.35 -11.01
C ASN A 20 -13.37 -9.24 -12.49
N LEU A 21 -12.78 -8.10 -12.84
CA LEU A 21 -12.27 -7.84 -14.19
C LEU A 21 -10.75 -8.07 -14.24
N ASP A 22 -10.16 -7.94 -15.42
CA ASP A 22 -8.74 -8.21 -15.65
C ASP A 22 -7.85 -6.95 -15.55
N TYR A 23 -6.54 -7.16 -15.61
CA TYR A 23 -5.55 -6.07 -15.54
C TYR A 23 -5.52 -5.19 -16.79
N VAL A 24 -6.03 -5.67 -17.94
CA VAL A 24 -6.18 -4.84 -19.16
C VAL A 24 -7.28 -3.81 -18.92
N THR A 25 -8.40 -4.26 -18.36
CA THR A 25 -9.49 -3.35 -17.96
C THR A 25 -9.02 -2.36 -16.90
N LEU A 26 -8.24 -2.79 -15.90
CA LEU A 26 -7.64 -1.87 -14.93
C LEU A 26 -6.78 -0.80 -15.61
N ALA A 27 -5.94 -1.17 -16.58
CA ALA A 27 -5.08 -0.21 -17.29
C ALA A 27 -5.92 0.81 -18.08
N LEU A 28 -6.96 0.38 -18.78
CA LEU A 28 -7.87 1.27 -19.54
C LEU A 28 -8.60 2.23 -18.59
N VAL A 29 -9.12 1.75 -17.48
CA VAL A 29 -9.81 2.62 -16.49
C VAL A 29 -8.84 3.64 -15.89
N LEU A 30 -7.61 3.23 -15.57
CA LEU A 30 -6.60 4.15 -15.04
C LEU A 30 -6.18 5.21 -16.06
N GLU A 31 -6.08 4.84 -17.34
CA GLU A 31 -5.80 5.77 -18.45
C GLU A 31 -6.88 6.84 -18.55
N GLU A 32 -8.17 6.47 -18.57
CA GLU A 32 -9.29 7.40 -18.65
C GLU A 32 -9.35 8.33 -17.41
N ILE A 33 -9.12 7.80 -16.20
CA ILE A 33 -9.06 8.62 -14.99
C ILE A 33 -7.87 9.59 -15.06
N ALA A 34 -6.71 9.12 -15.53
CA ALA A 34 -5.50 9.93 -15.62
C ALA A 34 -5.62 11.07 -16.64
N ALA A 35 -6.42 10.91 -17.69
CA ALA A 35 -6.73 11.96 -18.63
C ALA A 35 -7.45 13.15 -17.96
N GLY A 36 -8.23 12.88 -16.91
CA GLY A 36 -8.86 13.92 -16.09
C GLY A 36 -7.96 14.40 -14.95
N ASP A 37 -7.37 13.48 -14.19
CA ASP A 37 -6.46 13.79 -13.07
C ASP A 37 -5.52 12.60 -12.75
N GLY A 38 -4.24 12.78 -13.07
CA GLY A 38 -3.20 11.79 -12.85
C GLY A 38 -2.98 11.42 -11.38
N GLY A 39 -3.19 12.35 -10.44
CA GLY A 39 -3.06 12.08 -9.01
C GLY A 39 -4.15 11.15 -8.50
N THR A 40 -5.39 11.36 -8.90
CA THR A 40 -6.51 10.47 -8.57
C THR A 40 -6.28 9.07 -9.15
N SER A 41 -5.82 8.99 -10.41
CA SER A 41 -5.46 7.71 -11.03
C SER A 41 -4.38 6.98 -10.24
N THR A 42 -3.34 7.69 -9.78
CA THR A 42 -2.24 7.12 -8.97
C THR A 42 -2.76 6.53 -7.65
N ALA A 43 -3.62 7.24 -6.92
CA ALA A 43 -4.19 6.74 -5.66
C ALA A 43 -5.04 5.47 -5.87
N ILE A 44 -5.84 5.43 -6.93
CA ILE A 44 -6.64 4.26 -7.32
C ILE A 44 -5.73 3.10 -7.73
N SER A 45 -4.69 3.38 -8.52
CA SER A 45 -3.72 2.39 -8.96
C SER A 45 -3.04 1.69 -7.79
N VAL A 46 -2.54 2.44 -6.79
CA VAL A 46 -1.85 1.85 -5.63
C VAL A 46 -2.80 0.97 -4.80
N THR A 47 -4.06 1.36 -4.65
CA THR A 47 -5.05 0.53 -3.94
C THR A 47 -5.35 -0.77 -4.70
N ASN A 48 -5.60 -0.72 -6.03
CA ASN A 48 -5.83 -1.91 -6.84
C ASN A 48 -4.58 -2.80 -6.93
N CYS A 49 -3.43 -2.20 -7.19
CA CYS A 49 -2.16 -2.90 -7.39
C CYS A 49 -1.01 -1.98 -6.90
N PRO A 50 -0.29 -2.34 -5.82
CA PRO A 50 -0.12 -3.70 -5.28
C PRO A 50 -1.00 -4.09 -4.08
N VAL A 51 -1.73 -3.18 -3.42
CA VAL A 51 -2.35 -3.48 -2.11
C VAL A 51 -3.39 -4.59 -2.21
N ASN A 52 -4.43 -4.42 -3.04
CA ASN A 52 -5.46 -5.46 -3.23
C ASN A 52 -4.86 -6.76 -3.80
N ALA A 53 -3.93 -6.66 -4.75
CA ALA A 53 -3.30 -7.84 -5.35
C ALA A 53 -2.56 -8.70 -4.31
N ILE A 54 -1.84 -8.08 -3.39
CA ILE A 54 -1.14 -8.76 -2.30
C ILE A 54 -2.15 -9.40 -1.33
N LEU A 55 -3.19 -8.67 -0.93
CA LEU A 55 -4.25 -9.20 -0.06
C LEU A 55 -5.02 -10.35 -0.71
N MET A 56 -5.36 -10.26 -2.00
CA MET A 56 -6.01 -11.37 -2.73
C MET A 56 -5.16 -12.64 -2.69
N ARG A 57 -3.85 -12.51 -2.91
CA ARG A 57 -2.96 -13.66 -3.06
C ARG A 57 -2.50 -14.25 -1.73
N TYR A 58 -2.22 -13.41 -0.73
CA TYR A 58 -1.53 -13.82 0.49
C TYR A 58 -2.35 -13.58 1.77
N GLY A 59 -3.39 -12.76 1.70
CA GLY A 59 -4.25 -12.49 2.85
C GLY A 59 -5.04 -13.73 3.28
N ASN A 60 -5.14 -13.95 4.58
CA ASN A 60 -6.05 -14.94 5.14
C ASN A 60 -7.51 -14.46 5.07
N ALA A 61 -8.46 -15.35 5.41
CA ALA A 61 -9.90 -15.04 5.31
C ALA A 61 -10.31 -13.81 6.14
N GLN A 62 -9.72 -13.63 7.32
CA GLN A 62 -10.01 -12.47 8.19
C GLN A 62 -9.45 -11.18 7.57
N GLN A 63 -8.20 -11.19 7.12
CA GLN A 63 -7.56 -10.03 6.47
C GLN A 63 -8.30 -9.59 5.20
N LYS A 64 -8.82 -10.54 4.43
CA LYS A 64 -9.64 -10.23 3.24
C LYS A 64 -10.96 -9.56 3.62
N ARG A 65 -11.63 -10.04 4.67
CA ARG A 65 -12.88 -9.41 5.15
C ARG A 65 -12.63 -8.00 5.69
N ASP A 66 -11.59 -7.85 6.53
CA ASP A 66 -11.37 -6.62 7.27
C ASP A 66 -10.74 -5.51 6.42
N TRP A 67 -9.95 -5.88 5.40
CA TRP A 67 -9.17 -4.93 4.61
C TRP A 67 -9.49 -4.97 3.12
N LEU A 68 -9.46 -6.14 2.47
CA LEU A 68 -9.67 -6.21 1.02
C LEU A 68 -11.06 -5.74 0.62
N THR A 69 -12.10 -6.14 1.35
CA THR A 69 -13.48 -5.75 1.04
C THR A 69 -13.69 -4.24 1.11
N PRO A 70 -13.35 -3.52 2.20
CA PRO A 70 -13.51 -2.06 2.23
C PRO A 70 -12.56 -1.33 1.28
N LEU A 71 -11.38 -1.85 1.00
CA LEU A 71 -10.49 -1.29 -0.03
C LEU A 71 -11.11 -1.40 -1.43
N ALA A 72 -11.64 -2.57 -1.79
CA ALA A 72 -12.28 -2.80 -3.09
C ALA A 72 -13.52 -1.93 -3.31
N ARG A 73 -14.24 -1.61 -2.24
CA ARG A 73 -15.40 -0.70 -2.27
C ARG A 73 -15.02 0.78 -2.27
N GLY A 74 -13.73 1.11 -2.10
CA GLY A 74 -13.27 2.49 -1.99
C GLY A 74 -13.69 3.18 -0.68
N GLU A 75 -14.05 2.42 0.34
CA GLU A 75 -14.31 2.88 1.71
C GLU A 75 -13.01 3.17 2.45
N MET A 76 -11.93 2.49 2.03
CA MET A 76 -10.57 2.66 2.53
C MET A 76 -9.59 2.87 1.38
N LEU A 77 -8.44 3.47 1.68
CA LEU A 77 -7.28 3.60 0.79
C LEU A 77 -6.13 2.77 1.34
N GLY A 78 -5.39 2.14 0.44
CA GLY A 78 -4.20 1.39 0.78
C GLY A 78 -2.91 2.12 0.40
N ALA A 79 -1.85 1.87 1.16
CA ALA A 79 -0.50 2.34 0.89
C ALA A 79 0.47 1.17 0.71
N PHE A 80 1.54 1.38 -0.08
CA PHE A 80 2.58 0.38 -0.27
C PHE A 80 3.94 0.96 0.11
N CYS A 81 4.49 0.49 1.23
CA CYS A 81 5.70 1.01 1.86
C CYS A 81 6.91 0.12 1.51
N LEU A 82 7.52 0.37 0.35
CA LEU A 82 8.73 -0.33 -0.11
C LEU A 82 9.95 0.60 -0.06
N THR A 83 9.92 1.69 -0.83
CA THR A 83 11.01 2.64 -1.04
C THR A 83 11.51 3.25 0.27
N GLU A 84 12.82 3.41 0.38
CA GLU A 84 13.50 4.09 1.50
C GLU A 84 14.36 5.24 0.98
N PRO A 85 14.80 6.21 1.80
CA PRO A 85 15.58 7.37 1.34
C PRO A 85 16.84 7.02 0.52
N HIS A 86 17.42 5.84 0.74
CA HIS A 86 18.62 5.34 0.05
C HIS A 86 18.37 4.12 -0.85
N VAL A 87 17.11 3.68 -0.97
CA VAL A 87 16.73 2.46 -1.71
C VAL A 87 15.50 2.73 -2.57
N GLY A 88 15.68 2.69 -3.86
CA GLY A 88 14.61 2.76 -4.87
C GLY A 88 14.62 1.50 -5.73
N SER A 89 15.31 1.56 -6.87
CA SER A 89 15.36 0.46 -7.85
C SER A 89 15.98 -0.84 -7.32
N ASP A 90 16.95 -0.75 -6.41
CA ASP A 90 17.49 -1.93 -5.74
C ASP A 90 16.79 -2.17 -4.38
N ALA A 91 15.58 -2.70 -4.43
CA ALA A 91 14.81 -3.05 -3.23
C ALA A 91 15.49 -4.12 -2.34
N SER A 92 16.56 -4.77 -2.82
CA SER A 92 17.29 -5.74 -2.01
C SER A 92 18.14 -5.10 -0.89
N ALA A 93 18.36 -3.79 -0.96
CA ALA A 93 19.15 -3.02 -0.01
C ALA A 93 18.32 -2.37 1.12
N LEU A 94 17.08 -2.82 1.35
CA LEU A 94 16.20 -2.32 2.42
C LEU A 94 16.86 -2.40 3.80
N ARG A 95 16.61 -1.38 4.63
CA ARG A 95 17.13 -1.26 5.99
C ARG A 95 16.05 -1.21 7.07
N THR A 96 14.79 -0.91 6.72
CA THR A 96 13.65 -1.05 7.65
C THR A 96 13.61 -2.47 8.15
N THR A 97 13.59 -2.66 9.46
CA THR A 97 13.62 -3.98 10.12
C THR A 97 12.29 -4.30 10.77
N ALA A 98 11.95 -5.59 10.83
CA ALA A 98 10.88 -6.10 11.65
C ALA A 98 11.45 -7.20 12.55
N VAL A 99 11.49 -6.95 13.85
CA VAL A 99 12.06 -7.86 14.84
C VAL A 99 10.93 -8.54 15.60
N LYS A 100 10.96 -9.88 15.64
CA LYS A 100 9.97 -10.65 16.39
C LYS A 100 10.16 -10.47 17.89
N GLN A 101 9.07 -10.11 18.58
CA GLN A 101 9.02 -10.00 20.04
C GLN A 101 7.76 -10.74 20.53
N GLY A 102 7.95 -11.94 21.07
CA GLY A 102 6.84 -12.83 21.42
C GLY A 102 6.03 -13.22 20.18
N ASP A 103 4.74 -12.92 20.17
CA ASP A 103 3.83 -13.21 19.06
C ASP A 103 3.67 -12.05 18.07
N GLU A 104 4.36 -10.93 18.30
CA GLU A 104 4.30 -9.72 17.48
C GLU A 104 5.62 -9.46 16.76
N TYR A 105 5.58 -8.54 15.79
CA TYR A 105 6.76 -7.96 15.16
C TYR A 105 6.80 -6.46 15.44
N VAL A 106 7.96 -5.95 15.78
CA VAL A 106 8.22 -4.53 15.98
C VAL A 106 8.98 -4.00 14.77
N ILE A 107 8.36 -3.07 14.06
CA ILE A 107 8.91 -2.46 12.85
C ILE A 107 9.58 -1.13 13.19
N ASN A 108 10.84 -0.97 12.72
CA ASN A 108 11.61 0.27 12.85
C ASN A 108 12.28 0.61 11.52
N GLY A 109 12.20 1.87 11.11
CA GLY A 109 12.81 2.35 9.88
C GLY A 109 12.08 3.53 9.25
N VAL A 110 12.47 3.85 8.00
CA VAL A 110 11.92 4.99 7.25
C VAL A 110 11.53 4.54 5.86
N LYS A 111 10.31 4.87 5.44
CA LYS A 111 9.83 4.68 4.09
C LYS A 111 9.60 6.03 3.41
N GLN A 112 9.95 6.11 2.12
CA GLN A 112 9.97 7.36 1.35
C GLN A 112 9.05 7.26 0.14
N PHE A 113 8.46 8.40 -0.23
CA PHE A 113 7.59 8.54 -1.41
C PHE A 113 6.37 7.63 -1.40
N ILE A 114 5.74 7.50 -0.24
CA ILE A 114 4.61 6.60 -0.06
C ILE A 114 3.32 7.27 -0.49
N THR A 115 2.74 6.80 -1.61
CA THR A 115 1.42 7.20 -2.09
C THR A 115 0.36 6.76 -1.08
N SER A 116 -0.61 7.63 -0.80
CA SER A 116 -1.62 7.45 0.23
C SER A 116 -1.04 7.22 1.64
N GLY A 117 0.21 7.66 1.87
CA GLY A 117 0.89 7.45 3.13
C GLY A 117 0.26 8.18 4.31
N LYS A 118 -0.37 9.33 4.07
CA LYS A 118 -1.12 10.09 5.08
C LYS A 118 -2.59 9.69 5.14
N ASN A 119 -3.22 9.58 3.97
CA ASN A 119 -4.68 9.38 3.87
C ASN A 119 -5.07 7.90 3.76
N GLY A 120 -4.11 6.98 3.65
CA GLY A 120 -4.34 5.54 3.68
C GLY A 120 -4.81 5.05 5.05
N HIS A 121 -5.54 3.95 5.06
CA HIS A 121 -6.07 3.31 6.27
C HIS A 121 -5.24 2.09 6.66
N VAL A 122 -4.59 1.48 5.68
CA VAL A 122 -3.71 0.32 5.84
C VAL A 122 -2.53 0.41 4.89
N ALA A 123 -1.36 -0.02 5.36
CA ALA A 123 -0.14 -0.08 4.57
C ALA A 123 0.38 -1.52 4.47
N ILE A 124 0.79 -1.92 3.26
CA ILE A 124 1.65 -3.08 3.08
C ILE A 124 3.09 -2.62 3.26
N VAL A 125 3.76 -3.07 4.31
CA VAL A 125 5.13 -2.65 4.66
C VAL A 125 6.09 -3.79 4.39
N ILE A 126 7.11 -3.55 3.55
CA ILE A 126 8.18 -4.52 3.33
C ILE A 126 9.34 -4.19 4.28
N ALA A 127 9.70 -5.15 5.12
CA ALA A 127 10.78 -5.00 6.10
C ALA A 127 11.68 -6.23 6.17
N VAL A 128 12.90 -6.04 6.63
CA VAL A 128 13.90 -7.11 6.80
C VAL A 128 13.64 -7.83 8.12
N THR A 129 13.35 -9.12 8.04
CA THR A 129 13.14 -10.01 9.18
C THR A 129 14.36 -10.88 9.47
N ASP A 130 15.18 -11.16 8.45
CA ASP A 130 16.44 -11.92 8.57
C ASP A 130 17.53 -11.30 7.68
N LYS A 131 18.46 -10.58 8.28
CA LYS A 131 19.57 -9.95 7.56
C LYS A 131 20.53 -10.96 6.90
N GLY A 132 20.62 -12.19 7.47
CA GLY A 132 21.51 -13.25 6.98
C GLY A 132 21.00 -13.92 5.70
N ALA A 133 19.70 -13.87 5.45
CA ALA A 133 19.07 -14.51 4.29
C ALA A 133 19.05 -13.64 3.00
N GLY A 134 19.63 -12.43 3.02
CA GLY A 134 19.67 -11.52 1.87
C GLY A 134 18.27 -11.23 1.33
N LYS A 135 18.07 -11.37 0.01
CA LYS A 135 16.76 -11.11 -0.64
C LYS A 135 15.61 -11.97 -0.12
N LYS A 136 15.90 -13.13 0.48
CA LYS A 136 14.87 -14.02 1.07
C LYS A 136 14.53 -13.65 2.52
N GLY A 137 15.26 -12.72 3.12
CA GLY A 137 15.07 -12.28 4.50
C GLY A 137 14.10 -11.12 4.66
N MET A 138 13.29 -10.82 3.65
CA MET A 138 12.26 -9.77 3.69
C MET A 138 10.87 -10.38 3.86
N SER A 139 10.03 -9.69 4.62
CA SER A 139 8.63 -10.06 4.83
C SER A 139 7.71 -8.87 4.57
N ALA A 140 6.46 -9.15 4.22
CA ALA A 140 5.40 -8.16 4.08
C ALA A 140 4.53 -8.15 5.33
N PHE A 141 4.24 -6.96 5.82
CA PHE A 141 3.38 -6.73 6.99
C PHE A 141 2.18 -5.89 6.59
N LEU A 142 1.02 -6.25 7.10
CA LEU A 142 -0.21 -5.47 6.99
C LEU A 142 -0.31 -4.59 8.24
N VAL A 143 -0.14 -3.29 8.07
CA VAL A 143 -0.04 -2.32 9.18
C VAL A 143 -1.18 -1.31 9.08
N PRO A 144 -2.11 -1.25 10.07
CA PRO A 144 -3.06 -0.15 10.17
C PRO A 144 -2.32 1.18 10.34
N THR A 145 -2.67 2.19 9.55
CA THR A 145 -2.02 3.51 9.65
C THR A 145 -2.35 4.26 10.93
N SER A 146 -3.37 3.80 11.65
CA SER A 146 -3.71 4.27 13.00
C SER A 146 -2.79 3.76 14.11
N ASN A 147 -1.86 2.83 13.80
CA ASN A 147 -0.85 2.39 14.76
C ASN A 147 0.02 3.58 15.19
N PRO A 148 0.21 3.84 16.49
CA PRO A 148 0.95 4.99 16.99
C PRO A 148 2.41 5.03 16.53
N GLY A 149 3.00 3.88 16.19
CA GLY A 149 4.34 3.79 15.61
C GLY A 149 4.39 4.07 14.10
N TYR A 150 3.25 4.28 13.42
CA TYR A 150 3.18 4.72 12.02
C TYR A 150 3.13 6.25 11.99
N VAL A 151 4.26 6.89 11.80
CA VAL A 151 4.39 8.35 11.92
C VAL A 151 4.59 8.97 10.54
N VAL A 152 3.64 9.81 10.11
CA VAL A 152 3.78 10.64 8.90
C VAL A 152 4.77 11.76 9.20
N ALA A 153 6.02 11.61 8.77
CA ALA A 153 7.09 12.55 9.08
C ALA A 153 6.99 13.84 8.25
N ARG A 154 6.63 13.70 6.97
CA ARG A 154 6.39 14.83 6.07
C ARG A 154 5.58 14.41 4.85
N LEU A 155 4.97 15.40 4.21
CA LEU A 155 4.41 15.26 2.86
C LEU A 155 5.40 15.86 1.85
N GLU A 156 5.51 15.22 0.70
CA GLU A 156 6.35 15.72 -0.39
C GLU A 156 5.65 16.89 -1.11
N ASP A 157 6.38 17.97 -1.33
CA ASP A 157 5.98 19.05 -2.24
C ASP A 157 6.31 18.64 -3.67
N LYS A 158 5.30 18.39 -4.47
CA LYS A 158 5.45 17.79 -5.80
C LYS A 158 5.15 18.80 -6.90
N LEU A 159 5.77 18.63 -8.07
CA LEU A 159 5.49 19.43 -9.27
C LEU A 159 4.12 19.16 -9.87
N GLY A 160 3.53 17.98 -9.62
CA GLY A 160 2.22 17.57 -10.15
C GLY A 160 1.59 16.47 -9.31
N GLN A 161 0.43 15.97 -9.76
CA GLN A 161 -0.35 14.92 -9.08
C GLN A 161 -0.70 15.28 -7.62
N HIS A 162 -1.11 16.53 -7.39
CA HIS A 162 -1.34 17.08 -6.05
C HIS A 162 -2.57 16.49 -5.35
N SER A 163 -3.51 15.91 -6.11
CA SER A 163 -4.68 15.19 -5.58
C SER A 163 -4.32 13.87 -4.86
N SER A 164 -3.11 13.34 -5.09
CA SER A 164 -2.56 12.17 -4.36
C SER A 164 -1.53 12.65 -3.35
N ASP A 165 -1.67 12.32 -2.07
CA ASP A 165 -0.61 12.53 -1.10
C ASP A 165 0.56 11.57 -1.32
N THR A 166 1.75 12.08 -1.03
CA THR A 166 3.00 11.30 -1.08
C THR A 166 3.80 11.63 0.16
N ALA A 167 4.04 10.64 1.01
CA ALA A 167 4.58 10.87 2.35
C ALA A 167 5.91 10.15 2.59
N GLN A 168 6.70 10.70 3.51
CA GLN A 168 7.72 9.97 4.25
C GLN A 168 7.08 9.43 5.53
N ILE A 169 7.25 8.13 5.77
CA ILE A 169 6.73 7.45 6.95
C ILE A 169 7.90 6.96 7.81
N ASN A 170 7.90 7.36 9.06
CA ASN A 170 8.80 6.81 10.07
C ASN A 170 8.06 5.72 10.85
N PHE A 171 8.64 4.54 10.92
CA PHE A 171 8.20 3.47 11.81
C PHE A 171 9.03 3.55 13.08
N ASP A 172 8.37 3.82 14.19
CA ASP A 172 8.98 3.93 15.52
C ASP A 172 8.30 2.95 16.47
N ASN A 173 8.94 1.82 16.70
CA ASN A 173 8.41 0.71 17.49
C ASN A 173 6.96 0.34 17.11
N CYS A 174 6.72 0.34 15.82
CA CYS A 174 5.42 0.04 15.24
C CYS A 174 5.15 -1.47 15.23
#